data_a00d301519105056736065014880f313
#
_entry.id   a00d301519105056736065014880f313
#
_cell.length_a   1.000
_cell.length_b   1.000
_cell.length_c   1.000
_cell.angle_alpha   90.00
_cell.angle_beta   90.00
_cell.angle_gamma   90.00
#
_symmetry.space_group_name_H-M   'P 1'
#
loop_
_entity.id
_entity.type
_entity.pdbx_description
1 polymer ?
#
loop_
_entity_poly.entity_id
_entity_poly.type
_entity_poly.pdbx_seq_one_letter_code
_entity_poly.pdbx_strand_id
1 'polypeptide(L)'
;MTAAHRTTETLRIEFFYPEHEAREHDPHYRVFDETRRRLKRLGALRCWIDNADCRGNIELHHSLVEFSLANIVDVDHFRVLYPEFHVESDEAFLDWINAEANLLPLCAFHHRGVCGIHSILYSGWVVQRFMKAGVAAPEQKRTVAAVRSKQ
;
A
#
# COMPACT_ATOMS: atom_id res chain seq x y z
N MET A 1 32.79 10.22 3.63
CA MET A 1 31.76 9.20 3.31
C MET A 1 31.55 8.35 4.55
N THR A 2 30.29 8.16 4.96
CA THR A 2 29.96 7.26 6.08
C THR A 2 30.07 5.82 5.59
N ALA A 3 30.78 4.96 6.34
CA ALA A 3 30.88 3.55 6.03
C ALA A 3 29.50 2.86 6.12
N ALA A 4 29.30 1.78 5.39
CA ALA A 4 28.09 0.98 5.49
C ALA A 4 27.90 0.51 6.93
N HIS A 5 26.74 0.72 7.51
CA HIS A 5 26.43 0.38 8.89
C HIS A 5 25.01 -0.19 8.99
N ARG A 6 24.74 -0.90 10.06
CA ARG A 6 23.42 -1.38 10.42
C ARG A 6 22.83 -0.45 11.45
N THR A 7 21.63 0.03 11.19
CA THR A 7 20.83 0.75 12.17
C THR A 7 19.70 -0.18 12.63
N THR A 8 19.52 -0.30 13.95
CA THR A 8 18.37 -1.02 14.51
C THR A 8 17.35 -0.01 14.98
N GLU A 9 16.20 -0.01 14.36
CA GLU A 9 15.04 0.77 14.80
C GLU A 9 13.99 -0.20 15.32
N THR A 10 13.48 0.04 16.53
CA THR A 10 12.35 -0.71 17.06
C THR A 10 11.11 0.13 16.88
N LEU A 11 10.25 -0.26 15.92
CA LEU A 11 9.00 0.41 15.64
C LEU A 11 7.86 -0.43 16.23
N ARG A 12 7.17 0.11 17.23
CA ARG A 12 5.90 -0.43 17.72
C ARG A 12 4.79 0.41 17.12
N ILE A 13 4.03 -0.17 16.19
CA ILE A 13 2.92 0.50 15.55
C ILE A 13 1.64 -0.18 16.02
N GLU A 14 0.77 0.57 16.66
CA GLU A 14 -0.62 0.16 16.94
C GLU A 14 -1.51 0.96 15.98
N PHE A 15 -2.19 0.26 15.08
CA PHE A 15 -3.18 0.86 14.20
C PHE A 15 -4.56 0.68 14.81
N PHE A 16 -5.27 1.77 14.94
CA PHE A 16 -6.70 1.77 15.20
C PHE A 16 -7.41 1.86 13.84
N TYR A 17 -8.15 0.80 13.50
CA TYR A 17 -9.06 0.84 12.37
C TYR A 17 -10.45 1.21 12.89
N PRO A 18 -11.04 2.30 12.42
CA PRO A 18 -12.41 2.63 12.78
C PRO A 18 -13.39 1.57 12.26
N GLU A 19 -14.60 1.55 12.80
CA GLU A 19 -15.65 0.66 12.31
C GLU A 19 -15.92 0.94 10.82
N HIS A 20 -15.90 -0.10 10.01
CA HIS A 20 -16.13 -0.03 8.56
C HIS A 20 -16.79 -1.33 8.09
N GLU A 21 -17.53 -1.25 6.99
CA GLU A 21 -18.10 -2.43 6.34
C GLU A 21 -17.01 -3.39 5.83
N ALA A 22 -17.33 -4.68 5.80
CA ALA A 22 -16.48 -5.64 5.14
C ALA A 22 -16.39 -5.29 3.65
N ARG A 23 -15.17 -5.31 3.09
CA ARG A 23 -14.90 -4.84 1.73
C ARG A 23 -15.81 -5.47 0.67
N GLU A 24 -16.13 -6.76 0.83
CA GLU A 24 -16.99 -7.51 -0.09
C GLU A 24 -18.46 -7.04 -0.05
N HIS A 25 -18.86 -6.35 1.00
CA HIS A 25 -20.22 -5.80 1.17
C HIS A 25 -20.31 -4.33 0.81
N ASP A 26 -19.19 -3.66 0.52
CA ASP A 26 -19.18 -2.26 0.13
C ASP A 26 -19.70 -2.11 -1.31
N PRO A 27 -20.72 -1.26 -1.56
CA PRO A 27 -21.24 -1.03 -2.89
C PRO A 27 -20.21 -0.47 -3.88
N HIS A 28 -19.17 0.20 -3.38
CA HIS A 28 -18.08 0.73 -4.20
C HIS A 28 -17.01 -0.33 -4.57
N TYR A 29 -17.09 -1.55 -4.03
CA TYR A 29 -16.19 -2.64 -4.38
C TYR A 29 -16.21 -3.01 -5.88
N ARG A 30 -17.34 -2.78 -6.55
CA ARG A 30 -17.43 -2.96 -8.00
C ARG A 30 -16.41 -2.11 -8.77
N VAL A 31 -16.13 -0.88 -8.31
CA VAL A 31 -15.13 0.01 -8.94
C VAL A 31 -13.74 -0.62 -8.86
N PHE A 32 -13.40 -1.23 -7.73
CA PHE A 32 -12.15 -1.97 -7.57
C PHE A 32 -12.05 -3.14 -8.56
N ASP A 33 -13.09 -3.93 -8.69
CA ASP A 33 -13.14 -5.08 -9.62
C ASP A 33 -13.07 -4.63 -11.07
N GLU A 34 -13.76 -3.56 -11.45
CA GLU A 34 -13.72 -2.97 -12.78
C GLU A 34 -12.31 -2.44 -13.09
N THR A 35 -11.68 -1.75 -12.15
CA THR A 35 -10.30 -1.27 -12.26
C THR A 35 -9.34 -2.44 -12.48
N ARG A 36 -9.45 -3.51 -11.69
CA ARG A 36 -8.62 -4.70 -11.86
C ARG A 36 -8.79 -5.36 -13.24
N ARG A 37 -10.04 -5.50 -13.69
CA ARG A 37 -10.33 -6.08 -15.03
C ARG A 37 -9.79 -5.18 -16.14
N ARG A 38 -9.90 -3.87 -16.00
CA ARG A 38 -9.36 -2.89 -16.96
C ARG A 38 -7.83 -2.99 -17.04
N LEU A 39 -7.14 -2.94 -15.91
CA LEU A 39 -5.67 -3.07 -15.85
C LEU A 39 -5.21 -4.38 -16.49
N LYS A 40 -5.93 -5.48 -16.24
CA LYS A 40 -5.63 -6.77 -16.85
C LYS A 40 -5.77 -6.72 -18.39
N ARG A 41 -6.86 -6.15 -18.92
CA ARG A 41 -7.07 -6.03 -20.38
C ARG A 41 -6.00 -5.18 -21.06
N LEU A 42 -5.51 -4.14 -20.38
CA LEU A 42 -4.48 -3.22 -20.88
C LEU A 42 -3.05 -3.76 -20.72
N GLY A 43 -2.87 -4.96 -20.12
CA GLY A 43 -1.53 -5.48 -19.81
C GLY A 43 -0.80 -4.67 -18.73
N ALA A 44 -1.52 -3.79 -18.01
CA ALA A 44 -0.97 -2.92 -16.97
C ALA A 44 -1.03 -3.56 -15.55
N LEU A 45 -1.64 -4.74 -15.42
CA LEU A 45 -1.67 -5.48 -14.15
C LEU A 45 -0.33 -6.18 -13.92
N ARG A 46 0.71 -5.41 -13.67
CA ARG A 46 2.08 -5.86 -13.38
C ARG A 46 2.63 -5.11 -12.19
N CYS A 47 3.58 -5.71 -11.49
CA CYS A 47 4.15 -5.09 -10.29
C CYS A 47 4.77 -3.73 -10.60
N TRP A 48 4.36 -2.71 -9.86
CA TRP A 48 4.88 -1.36 -10.02
C TRP A 48 6.39 -1.24 -9.73
N ILE A 49 6.92 -2.07 -8.82
CA ILE A 49 8.37 -2.12 -8.51
C ILE A 49 9.16 -2.61 -9.73
N ASP A 50 8.66 -3.64 -10.43
CA ASP A 50 9.19 -4.14 -11.71
C ASP A 50 10.70 -4.43 -11.68
N ASN A 51 11.13 -5.24 -10.73
CA ASN A 51 12.52 -5.67 -10.59
C ASN A 51 12.66 -7.21 -10.59
N ALA A 52 13.89 -7.72 -10.49
CA ALA A 52 14.19 -9.15 -10.53
C ALA A 52 13.61 -9.95 -9.35
N ASP A 53 13.23 -9.28 -8.26
CA ASP A 53 12.65 -9.91 -7.07
C ASP A 53 11.13 -10.09 -7.19
N CYS A 54 10.51 -9.61 -8.27
CA CYS A 54 9.06 -9.75 -8.48
C CYS A 54 8.66 -11.23 -8.51
N ARG A 55 7.78 -11.62 -7.58
CA ARG A 55 7.24 -12.99 -7.49
C ARG A 55 5.87 -13.04 -6.82
N GLY A 56 5.14 -14.08 -7.14
CA GLY A 56 3.76 -14.28 -6.68
C GLY A 56 2.73 -13.53 -7.51
N ASN A 57 1.47 -13.68 -7.14
CA ASN A 57 0.35 -13.06 -7.84
C ASN A 57 0.37 -11.54 -7.72
N ILE A 58 -0.23 -10.86 -8.70
CA ILE A 58 -0.43 -9.41 -8.62
C ILE A 58 -1.69 -9.11 -7.80
N GLU A 59 -1.53 -8.23 -6.83
CA GLU A 59 -2.54 -7.70 -5.94
C GLU A 59 -2.64 -6.19 -6.14
N LEU A 60 -3.79 -5.59 -5.85
CA LEU A 60 -3.95 -4.14 -5.86
C LEU A 60 -3.83 -3.62 -4.43
N HIS A 61 -2.98 -2.63 -4.25
CA HIS A 61 -2.73 -1.93 -3.00
C HIS A 61 -3.29 -0.51 -3.07
N HIS A 62 -4.00 -0.06 -2.04
CA HIS A 62 -4.43 1.34 -1.92
C HIS A 62 -3.22 2.19 -1.55
N SER A 63 -2.85 3.15 -2.40
CA SER A 63 -1.56 3.85 -2.29
C SER A 63 -1.59 5.09 -1.43
N LEU A 64 -2.59 5.95 -1.58
CA LEU A 64 -2.71 7.21 -0.83
C LEU A 64 -3.67 7.08 0.35
N VAL A 65 -4.83 6.49 0.14
CA VAL A 65 -5.83 6.27 1.18
C VAL A 65 -6.20 4.80 1.22
N GLU A 66 -5.93 4.15 2.36
CA GLU A 66 -6.36 2.78 2.63
C GLU A 66 -7.88 2.71 2.76
N PHE A 67 -8.50 1.69 2.16
CA PHE A 67 -9.95 1.49 2.21
C PHE A 67 -10.50 1.50 3.64
N SER A 68 -9.84 0.81 4.56
CA SER A 68 -10.25 0.73 5.98
C SER A 68 -10.11 2.04 6.77
N LEU A 69 -9.52 3.07 6.18
CA LEU A 69 -9.35 4.40 6.78
C LEU A 69 -10.19 5.48 6.08
N ALA A 70 -10.98 5.11 5.08
CA ALA A 70 -11.77 6.05 4.28
C ALA A 70 -12.68 6.94 5.12
N ASN A 71 -13.33 6.36 6.13
CA ASN A 71 -14.33 7.03 6.96
C ASN A 71 -13.76 8.03 8.00
N ILE A 72 -12.43 8.14 8.11
CA ILE A 72 -11.78 9.19 8.94
C ILE A 72 -11.19 10.33 8.11
N VAL A 73 -11.35 10.29 6.79
CA VAL A 73 -10.85 11.34 5.89
C VAL A 73 -11.83 12.51 5.85
N ASP A 74 -11.34 13.71 6.08
CA ASP A 74 -12.03 14.94 5.77
C ASP A 74 -11.98 15.16 4.25
N VAL A 75 -13.09 14.86 3.57
CA VAL A 75 -13.17 14.89 2.09
C VAL A 75 -13.06 16.33 1.56
N ASP A 76 -13.54 17.33 2.29
CA ASP A 76 -13.40 18.74 1.90
C ASP A 76 -11.92 19.16 1.94
N HIS A 77 -11.21 18.76 2.98
CA HIS A 77 -9.77 19.01 3.07
C HIS A 77 -8.99 18.23 2.02
N PHE A 78 -9.38 16.97 1.75
CA PHE A 78 -8.76 16.17 0.70
C PHE A 78 -8.88 16.85 -0.67
N ARG A 79 -10.04 17.40 -1.02
CA ARG A 79 -10.27 18.13 -2.28
C ARG A 79 -9.39 19.38 -2.44
N VAL A 80 -9.11 20.05 -1.34
CA VAL A 80 -8.22 21.23 -1.34
C VAL A 80 -6.77 20.81 -1.62
N LEU A 81 -6.32 19.69 -1.04
CA LEU A 81 -4.95 19.20 -1.18
C LEU A 81 -4.68 18.51 -2.52
N TYR A 82 -5.69 17.86 -3.11
CA TYR A 82 -5.60 17.04 -4.30
C TYR A 82 -6.69 17.38 -5.32
N PRO A 83 -6.73 18.63 -5.82
CA PRO A 83 -7.77 19.08 -6.75
C PRO A 83 -7.73 18.31 -8.09
N GLU A 84 -6.59 17.73 -8.45
CA GLU A 84 -6.39 16.96 -9.68
C GLU A 84 -7.19 15.66 -9.71
N PHE A 85 -7.66 15.15 -8.57
CA PHE A 85 -8.46 13.93 -8.53
C PHE A 85 -9.95 14.17 -8.78
N HIS A 86 -10.39 15.44 -8.84
CA HIS A 86 -11.78 15.81 -9.17
C HIS A 86 -12.84 15.09 -8.32
N VAL A 87 -12.56 14.93 -7.02
CA VAL A 87 -13.49 14.33 -6.07
C VAL A 87 -14.51 15.38 -5.65
N GLU A 88 -15.76 15.29 -6.11
CA GLU A 88 -16.77 16.33 -5.92
C GLU A 88 -17.73 16.07 -4.73
N SER A 89 -17.75 14.84 -4.21
CA SER A 89 -18.62 14.42 -3.11
C SER A 89 -18.01 13.28 -2.31
N ASP A 90 -18.58 12.95 -1.15
CA ASP A 90 -18.18 11.80 -0.34
C ASP A 90 -18.35 10.48 -1.11
N GLU A 91 -19.43 10.34 -1.89
CA GLU A 91 -19.65 9.17 -2.73
C GLU A 91 -18.58 9.07 -3.83
N ALA A 92 -18.27 10.19 -4.50
CA ALA A 92 -17.18 10.23 -5.49
C ALA A 92 -15.81 9.91 -4.85
N PHE A 93 -15.60 10.25 -3.58
CA PHE A 93 -14.41 9.89 -2.83
C PHE A 93 -14.30 8.38 -2.60
N LEU A 94 -15.40 7.72 -2.24
CA LEU A 94 -15.43 6.27 -2.04
C LEU A 94 -15.19 5.50 -3.36
N ASP A 95 -15.70 6.00 -4.47
CA ASP A 95 -15.39 5.47 -5.80
C ASP A 95 -13.91 5.69 -6.16
N TRP A 96 -13.37 6.89 -5.87
CA TRP A 96 -11.97 7.23 -6.12
C TRP A 96 -11.00 6.35 -5.32
N ILE A 97 -11.31 6.01 -4.07
CA ILE A 97 -10.49 5.09 -3.27
C ILE A 97 -10.24 3.76 -4.01
N ASN A 98 -11.25 3.26 -4.71
CA ASN A 98 -11.21 2.01 -5.45
C ASN A 98 -10.83 2.17 -6.93
N ALA A 99 -10.57 3.41 -7.38
CA ALA A 99 -10.19 3.71 -8.74
C ALA A 99 -8.66 3.58 -8.97
N GLU A 100 -8.27 3.52 -10.24
CA GLU A 100 -6.86 3.38 -10.65
C GLU A 100 -5.94 4.45 -10.06
N ALA A 101 -6.45 5.67 -9.83
CA ALA A 101 -5.67 6.78 -9.27
C ALA A 101 -5.14 6.49 -7.84
N ASN A 102 -5.83 5.65 -7.09
CA ASN A 102 -5.43 5.24 -5.74
C ASN A 102 -4.95 3.78 -5.67
N LEU A 103 -4.94 3.04 -6.77
CA LEU A 103 -4.59 1.62 -6.77
C LEU A 103 -3.25 1.35 -7.44
N LEU A 104 -2.38 0.65 -6.72
CA LEU A 104 -1.05 0.29 -7.16
C LEU A 104 -0.95 -1.24 -7.33
N PRO A 105 -0.73 -1.76 -8.55
CA PRO A 105 -0.50 -3.18 -8.74
C PRO A 105 0.86 -3.61 -8.17
N LEU A 106 0.87 -4.56 -7.27
CA LEU A 106 2.08 -5.10 -6.65
C LEU A 106 2.06 -6.63 -6.69
N CYS A 107 3.20 -7.25 -6.92
CA CYS A 107 3.31 -8.69 -6.71
C CYS A 107 3.29 -9.01 -5.19
N ALA A 108 2.91 -10.21 -4.82
CA ALA A 108 2.79 -10.63 -3.42
C ALA A 108 4.06 -10.37 -2.60
N PHE A 109 5.25 -10.49 -3.22
CA PHE A 109 6.51 -10.20 -2.54
C PHE A 109 6.66 -8.72 -2.18
N HIS A 110 6.40 -7.80 -3.13
CA HIS A 110 6.50 -6.36 -2.90
C HIS A 110 5.29 -5.76 -2.19
N HIS A 111 4.20 -6.51 -2.06
CA HIS A 111 3.02 -6.12 -1.29
C HIS A 111 3.14 -6.54 0.18
N ARG A 112 3.23 -7.85 0.44
CA ARG A 112 3.14 -8.44 1.79
C ARG A 112 4.37 -9.23 2.22
N GLY A 113 5.34 -9.42 1.32
CA GLY A 113 6.58 -10.11 1.63
C GLY A 113 7.49 -9.31 2.57
N VAL A 114 8.65 -9.88 2.91
CA VAL A 114 9.62 -9.29 3.85
C VAL A 114 10.15 -7.91 3.41
N CYS A 115 10.14 -7.64 2.11
CA CYS A 115 10.48 -6.34 1.51
C CYS A 115 9.24 -5.60 1.00
N GLY A 116 8.04 -6.02 1.42
CA GLY A 116 6.77 -5.46 0.96
C GLY A 116 6.42 -4.13 1.64
N ILE A 117 5.52 -3.37 1.00
CA ILE A 117 5.08 -2.06 1.49
C ILE A 117 4.47 -2.13 2.90
N HIS A 118 3.84 -3.26 3.26
CA HIS A 118 3.31 -3.48 4.61
C HIS A 118 4.34 -4.01 5.60
N SER A 119 5.60 -4.20 5.19
CA SER A 119 6.62 -4.86 6.00
C SER A 119 7.81 -3.98 6.33
N ILE A 120 8.13 -3.02 5.50
CA ILE A 120 9.28 -2.11 5.68
C ILE A 120 8.82 -0.65 5.57
N LEU A 121 9.69 0.28 5.97
CA LEU A 121 9.42 1.72 5.79
C LEU A 121 9.27 2.06 4.31
N TYR A 122 8.36 2.99 4.02
CA TYR A 122 8.05 3.41 2.64
C TYR A 122 9.31 3.81 1.85
N SER A 123 10.24 4.54 2.44
CA SER A 123 11.50 4.92 1.79
C SER A 123 12.35 3.73 1.38
N GLY A 124 12.41 2.68 2.20
CA GLY A 124 13.09 1.43 1.87
C GLY A 124 12.32 0.60 0.84
N TRP A 125 10.99 0.70 0.84
CA TRP A 125 10.16 0.01 -0.15
C TRP A 125 10.26 0.66 -1.54
N VAL A 126 10.08 1.97 -1.64
CA VAL A 126 10.04 2.67 -2.93
C VAL A 126 11.38 2.65 -3.66
N VAL A 127 12.51 2.67 -2.92
CA VAL A 127 13.85 2.65 -3.54
C VAL A 127 14.10 1.37 -4.35
N GLN A 128 13.42 0.26 -4.04
CA GLN A 128 13.56 -1.02 -4.76
C GLN A 128 13.28 -0.88 -6.27
N ARG A 129 12.43 0.09 -6.66
CA ARG A 129 12.16 0.39 -8.08
C ARG A 129 13.38 0.92 -8.83
N PHE A 130 14.34 1.52 -8.13
CA PHE A 130 15.48 2.25 -8.71
C PHE A 130 16.83 1.66 -8.29
N MET A 131 16.83 0.50 -7.67
CA MET A 131 18.05 -0.13 -7.16
C MET A 131 19.00 -0.54 -8.29
N LYS A 132 20.29 -0.45 -8.02
CA LYS A 132 21.32 -1.00 -8.90
C LYS A 132 21.21 -2.53 -8.92
N ALA A 133 21.48 -3.12 -10.06
CA ALA A 133 21.53 -4.57 -10.19
C ALA A 133 22.56 -5.19 -9.22
N GLY A 134 22.21 -6.32 -8.60
CA GLY A 134 23.04 -7.04 -7.67
C GLY A 134 23.11 -6.48 -6.24
N VAL A 135 22.38 -5.41 -5.95
CA VAL A 135 22.21 -4.89 -4.58
C VAL A 135 21.04 -5.60 -3.92
N ALA A 136 21.23 -6.07 -2.67
CA ALA A 136 20.15 -6.68 -1.91
C ALA A 136 19.08 -5.66 -1.53
N ALA A 137 17.82 -6.06 -1.62
CA ALA A 137 16.69 -5.23 -1.18
C ALA A 137 16.78 -4.94 0.33
N PRO A 138 16.35 -3.76 0.78
CA PRO A 138 16.24 -3.46 2.20
C PRO A 138 15.30 -4.46 2.88
N GLU A 139 15.76 -5.14 3.91
CA GLU A 139 14.96 -6.04 4.72
C GLU A 139 14.75 -5.44 6.11
N GLN A 140 13.52 -5.43 6.58
CA GLN A 140 13.22 -5.17 7.98
C GLN A 140 13.02 -6.50 8.71
N LYS A 141 13.97 -6.85 9.58
CA LYS A 141 13.78 -7.99 10.48
C LYS A 141 12.85 -7.55 11.61
N ARG A 142 11.62 -8.05 11.62
CA ARG A 142 10.72 -7.88 12.75
C ARG A 142 11.20 -8.76 13.89
N THR A 143 11.73 -8.16 14.95
CA THR A 143 11.90 -8.86 16.22
C THR A 143 10.57 -8.74 16.96
N VAL A 144 9.79 -9.81 16.98
CA VAL A 144 8.61 -9.89 17.83
C VAL A 144 9.12 -10.03 19.27
N ALA A 145 9.14 -8.93 20.02
CA ALA A 145 9.33 -9.00 21.44
C ALA A 145 8.15 -9.77 22.04
N ALA A 146 8.40 -10.94 22.62
CA ALA A 146 7.38 -11.69 23.33
C ALA A 146 6.81 -10.78 24.45
N VAL A 147 5.54 -10.43 24.33
CA VAL A 147 4.81 -9.76 25.40
C VAL A 147 4.71 -10.76 26.55
N ARG A 148 5.55 -10.61 27.55
CA ARG A 148 5.33 -11.28 28.83
C ARG A 148 4.07 -10.68 29.44
N SER A 149 2.95 -11.39 29.32
CA SER A 149 1.77 -11.15 30.13
C SER A 149 2.19 -11.28 31.59
N LYS A 150 2.23 -10.19 32.33
CA LYS A 150 2.25 -10.23 33.79
C LYS A 150 0.85 -10.69 34.20
N GLN A 151 0.76 -11.90 34.75
CA GLN A 151 -0.35 -12.37 35.59
C GLN A 151 -0.38 -11.53 36.86
#